data_7bbf3239714ad483e5eed3fcc19fa314
#
_entry.id   7bbf3239714ad483e5eed3fcc19fa314
#
_cell.length_a   1.000
_cell.length_b   1.000
_cell.length_c   1.000
_cell.angle_alpha   90.00
_cell.angle_beta   90.00
_cell.angle_gamma   90.00
#
_symmetry.space_group_name_H-M   'P 1'
#
loop_
_entity.id
_entity.type
_entity.pdbx_description
1 polymer ?
#
loop_
_entity_poly.entity_id
_entity_poly.type
_entity_poly.pdbx_seq_one_letter_code
_entity_poly.pdbx_strand_id
1 'polypeptide(L)'
;MQHTKILHLVILATALFSLLLVSATYSGYIYAQNSQTKFRAKLDSNNEVPPVNSTAEGVATFKLKNNTVNTKINITGITDLSGAQILSGKKGENGQPIVDLLKKVQKTKTSGGVAVEGSFTASDFEGAMKGKALSALQSAMGTNETYVNIKTKDHPDGEIRGQIKPKGSSSPTQ
;
A
#
# COMPACT_ATOMS: atom_id res chain seq x y z
N MET A 1 -29.94 -35.77 -47.52
CA MET A 1 -30.27 -35.58 -46.08
C MET A 1 -29.14 -35.94 -45.10
N GLN A 2 -28.16 -36.76 -45.46
CA GLN A 2 -27.02 -37.12 -44.56
C GLN A 2 -25.92 -36.03 -44.49
N HIS A 3 -25.63 -35.36 -45.59
CA HIS A 3 -24.57 -34.32 -45.65
C HIS A 3 -24.87 -33.08 -44.83
N THR A 4 -26.14 -32.69 -44.74
CA THR A 4 -26.57 -31.53 -43.89
C THR A 4 -26.39 -31.78 -42.39
N LYS A 5 -26.62 -33.01 -41.91
CA LYS A 5 -26.43 -33.37 -40.49
C LYS A 5 -24.96 -33.39 -40.11
N ILE A 6 -24.06 -33.83 -40.96
CA ILE A 6 -22.62 -33.85 -40.75
C ILE A 6 -22.07 -32.40 -40.68
N LEU A 7 -22.54 -31.52 -41.56
CA LEU A 7 -22.13 -30.11 -41.57
C LEU A 7 -22.53 -29.38 -40.30
N HIS A 8 -23.73 -29.61 -39.77
CA HIS A 8 -24.17 -29.02 -38.50
C HIS A 8 -23.39 -29.56 -37.29
N LEU A 9 -23.01 -30.83 -37.30
CA LEU A 9 -22.21 -31.45 -36.24
C LEU A 9 -20.79 -30.88 -36.19
N VAL A 10 -20.17 -30.63 -37.32
CA VAL A 10 -18.82 -30.05 -37.42
C VAL A 10 -18.83 -28.58 -36.97
N ILE A 11 -19.84 -27.79 -37.34
CA ILE A 11 -19.99 -26.41 -36.95
C ILE A 11 -20.20 -26.29 -35.40
N LEU A 12 -21.00 -27.21 -34.83
CA LEU A 12 -21.23 -27.22 -33.38
C LEU A 12 -19.97 -27.59 -32.58
N ALA A 13 -19.17 -28.54 -33.09
CA ALA A 13 -17.93 -28.97 -32.48
C ALA A 13 -16.84 -27.86 -32.49
N THR A 14 -16.74 -27.10 -33.58
CA THR A 14 -15.79 -25.98 -33.69
C THR A 14 -16.17 -24.79 -32.79
N ALA A 15 -17.49 -24.53 -32.63
CA ALA A 15 -17.96 -23.47 -31.73
C ALA A 15 -17.71 -23.80 -30.26
N LEU A 16 -17.86 -25.05 -29.84
CA LEU A 16 -17.55 -25.51 -28.50
C LEU A 16 -16.04 -25.50 -28.19
N PHE A 17 -15.21 -25.83 -29.19
CA PHE A 17 -13.76 -25.83 -29.02
C PHE A 17 -13.18 -24.39 -28.89
N SER A 18 -13.74 -23.41 -29.61
CA SER A 18 -13.34 -22.03 -29.51
C SER A 18 -13.76 -21.40 -28.17
N LEU A 19 -14.86 -21.82 -27.55
CA LEU A 19 -15.31 -21.33 -26.24
C LEU A 19 -14.41 -21.85 -25.11
N LEU A 20 -13.85 -23.05 -25.23
CA LEU A 20 -12.90 -23.62 -24.25
C LEU A 20 -11.51 -22.94 -24.27
N LEU A 21 -11.05 -22.47 -25.42
CA LEU A 21 -9.78 -21.78 -25.56
C LEU A 21 -9.81 -20.35 -24.97
N VAL A 22 -10.95 -19.68 -25.03
CA VAL A 22 -11.10 -18.32 -24.45
C VAL A 22 -11.12 -18.36 -22.92
N SER A 23 -11.66 -19.42 -22.31
CA SER A 23 -11.70 -19.55 -20.84
C SER A 23 -10.31 -19.79 -20.21
N ALA A 24 -9.39 -20.42 -20.91
CA ALA A 24 -8.05 -20.68 -20.43
C ALA A 24 -7.14 -19.42 -20.39
N THR A 25 -7.39 -18.45 -21.25
CA THR A 25 -6.60 -17.20 -21.30
C THR A 25 -7.04 -16.20 -20.24
N TYR A 26 -8.32 -16.19 -19.83
CA TYR A 26 -8.82 -15.29 -18.79
C TYR A 26 -8.33 -15.68 -17.38
N SER A 27 -8.06 -16.94 -17.11
CA SER A 27 -7.57 -17.39 -15.80
C SER A 27 -6.14 -16.93 -15.49
N GLY A 28 -5.30 -16.71 -16.50
CA GLY A 28 -3.91 -16.27 -16.33
C GLY A 28 -3.77 -14.79 -15.88
N TYR A 29 -4.71 -13.93 -16.23
CA TYR A 29 -4.64 -12.50 -15.90
C TYR A 29 -5.04 -12.19 -14.47
N ILE A 30 -5.81 -13.03 -13.81
CA ILE A 30 -6.31 -12.78 -12.44
C ILE A 30 -5.25 -13.08 -11.38
N TYR A 31 -4.32 -13.98 -11.63
CA TYR A 31 -3.31 -14.38 -10.64
C TYR A 31 -2.04 -13.52 -10.63
N ALA A 32 -1.81 -12.68 -11.63
CA ALA A 32 -0.60 -11.85 -11.73
C ALA A 32 -0.65 -10.53 -10.93
N GLN A 33 -1.81 -10.11 -10.42
CA GLN A 33 -1.99 -8.79 -9.84
C GLN A 33 -1.73 -8.68 -8.33
N ASN A 34 -1.39 -9.76 -7.61
CA ASN A 34 -1.42 -9.69 -6.15
C ASN A 34 -0.14 -10.15 -5.44
N SER A 35 1.01 -10.05 -6.06
CA SER A 35 2.28 -10.45 -5.43
C SER A 35 3.08 -9.29 -4.82
N GLN A 36 2.59 -8.05 -4.87
CA GLN A 36 3.30 -6.92 -4.27
C GLN A 36 3.21 -6.97 -2.75
N THR A 37 4.25 -7.49 -2.13
CA THR A 37 4.35 -7.65 -0.67
C THR A 37 5.30 -6.65 -0.02
N LYS A 38 5.96 -5.79 -0.79
CA LYS A 38 6.92 -4.79 -0.30
C LYS A 38 6.53 -3.39 -0.78
N PHE A 39 6.43 -2.47 0.17
CA PHE A 39 6.08 -1.08 -0.10
C PHE A 39 7.08 -0.14 0.57
N ARG A 40 7.15 1.11 0.08
CA ARG A 40 8.02 2.15 0.59
C ARG A 40 7.33 3.51 0.50
N ALA A 41 7.62 4.39 1.47
CA ALA A 41 7.33 5.82 1.38
C ALA A 41 8.60 6.61 1.65
N LYS A 42 8.86 7.65 0.86
CA LYS A 42 9.84 8.71 1.18
C LYS A 42 9.06 9.82 1.90
N LEU A 43 9.47 10.13 3.12
CA LEU A 43 8.83 11.11 3.97
C LEU A 43 9.58 12.44 3.87
N ASP A 44 8.85 13.53 3.68
CA ASP A 44 9.39 14.86 3.45
C ASP A 44 8.35 15.90 3.90
N SER A 45 8.80 17.01 4.49
CA SER A 45 7.96 18.08 4.99
C SER A 45 7.20 18.83 3.87
N ASN A 46 7.79 18.90 2.67
CA ASN A 46 7.15 19.50 1.49
C ASN A 46 5.96 18.67 0.98
N ASN A 47 5.87 17.39 1.39
CA ASN A 47 4.72 16.56 1.03
C ASN A 47 3.51 16.77 1.94
N GLU A 48 3.65 17.48 3.09
CA GLU A 48 2.53 17.81 3.97
C GLU A 48 1.51 18.73 3.25
N VAL A 49 0.29 18.76 3.76
CA VAL A 49 -0.79 19.57 3.21
C VAL A 49 -1.49 20.36 4.34
N PRO A 50 -1.18 21.65 4.43
CA PRO A 50 -0.19 22.43 3.67
C PRO A 50 1.26 22.01 4.00
N PRO A 51 2.26 22.34 3.13
CA PRO A 51 3.67 22.07 3.39
C PRO A 51 4.18 22.68 4.69
N VAL A 52 5.09 21.98 5.35
CA VAL A 52 5.70 22.40 6.63
C VAL A 52 7.16 22.80 6.39
N ASN A 53 7.61 23.86 7.06
CA ASN A 53 9.02 24.26 7.04
C ASN A 53 9.82 23.44 8.07
N SER A 54 10.33 22.29 7.66
CA SER A 54 11.16 21.40 8.46
C SER A 54 12.25 20.77 7.60
N THR A 55 13.39 20.46 8.22
CA THR A 55 14.48 19.70 7.61
C THR A 55 14.40 18.20 7.89
N ALA A 56 13.33 17.77 8.56
CA ALA A 56 13.09 16.37 8.84
C ALA A 56 12.85 15.56 7.55
N GLU A 57 13.43 14.40 7.50
CA GLU A 57 13.26 13.44 6.41
C GLU A 57 13.10 12.02 6.94
N GLY A 58 12.52 11.13 6.14
CA GLY A 58 12.41 9.75 6.54
C GLY A 58 12.12 8.76 5.40
N VAL A 59 12.26 7.50 5.75
CA VAL A 59 11.89 6.40 4.88
C VAL A 59 11.10 5.36 5.67
N ALA A 60 9.89 5.09 5.24
CA ALA A 60 9.08 3.98 5.73
C ALA A 60 9.11 2.80 4.76
N THR A 61 9.23 1.60 5.29
CA THR A 61 9.16 0.35 4.53
C THR A 61 8.16 -0.61 5.18
N PHE A 62 7.38 -1.28 4.35
CA PHE A 62 6.38 -2.25 4.77
C PHE A 62 6.59 -3.56 4.03
N LYS A 63 6.54 -4.67 4.76
CA LYS A 63 6.63 -6.03 4.21
C LYS A 63 5.44 -6.84 4.70
N LEU A 64 4.59 -7.26 3.78
CA LEU A 64 3.47 -8.14 4.07
C LEU A 64 3.94 -9.59 4.01
N LYS A 65 3.71 -10.34 5.08
CA LYS A 65 4.00 -11.77 5.17
C LYS A 65 3.07 -12.42 6.20
N ASN A 66 2.46 -13.56 5.85
CA ASN A 66 1.65 -14.37 6.78
C ASN A 66 0.59 -13.54 7.53
N ASN A 67 -0.20 -12.76 6.79
CA ASN A 67 -1.25 -11.89 7.34
C ASN A 67 -0.77 -10.81 8.34
N THR A 68 0.51 -10.47 8.29
CA THR A 68 1.15 -9.45 9.13
C THR A 68 1.89 -8.45 8.25
N VAL A 69 1.88 -7.17 8.64
CA VAL A 69 2.70 -6.11 8.04
C VAL A 69 3.85 -5.79 8.97
N ASN A 70 5.06 -6.11 8.55
CA ASN A 70 6.27 -5.67 9.25
C ASN A 70 6.63 -4.25 8.76
N THR A 71 6.83 -3.35 9.71
CA THR A 71 7.08 -1.93 9.48
C THR A 71 8.45 -1.55 10.00
N LYS A 72 9.18 -0.77 9.20
CA LYS A 72 10.41 -0.09 9.63
C LYS A 72 10.39 1.33 9.06
N ILE A 73 10.54 2.32 9.96
CA ILE A 73 10.63 3.73 9.60
C ILE A 73 11.91 4.28 10.21
N ASN A 74 12.74 4.90 9.39
CA ASN A 74 13.91 5.66 9.85
C ASN A 74 13.64 7.14 9.55
N ILE A 75 13.79 7.98 10.58
CA ILE A 75 13.52 9.41 10.52
C ILE A 75 14.76 10.13 11.02
N THR A 76 15.16 11.18 10.34
CA THR A 76 16.22 12.10 10.73
C THR A 76 15.66 13.50 10.93
N GLY A 77 16.37 14.34 11.71
CA GLY A 77 15.97 15.72 11.94
C GLY A 77 14.85 15.92 12.98
N ILE A 78 14.39 14.84 13.66
CA ILE A 78 13.43 14.95 14.78
C ILE A 78 13.95 14.27 16.05
N THR A 79 13.46 14.72 17.20
CA THR A 79 13.81 14.17 18.53
C THR A 79 12.60 13.75 19.36
N ASP A 80 11.42 14.27 19.06
CA ASP A 80 10.23 14.22 19.90
C ASP A 80 9.00 13.65 19.18
N LEU A 81 9.20 12.55 18.48
CA LEU A 81 8.14 11.80 17.79
C LEU A 81 6.91 11.61 18.72
N SER A 82 5.78 12.21 18.35
CA SER A 82 4.51 12.14 19.08
C SER A 82 3.48 11.25 18.37
N GLY A 83 3.57 11.06 17.05
CA GLY A 83 2.66 10.22 16.26
C GLY A 83 3.31 9.64 15.00
N ALA A 84 2.88 8.46 14.63
CA ALA A 84 3.20 7.84 13.34
C ALA A 84 1.98 7.04 12.89
N GLN A 85 1.41 7.38 11.74
CA GLN A 85 0.14 6.82 11.29
C GLN A 85 0.20 6.48 9.81
N ILE A 86 -0.57 5.46 9.39
CA ILE A 86 -0.98 5.29 8.00
C ILE A 86 -2.36 5.91 7.87
N LEU A 87 -2.54 6.76 6.85
CA LEU A 87 -3.82 7.40 6.54
C LEU A 87 -4.26 7.05 5.12
N SER A 88 -5.58 7.12 4.87
CA SER A 88 -6.15 7.08 3.51
C SER A 88 -5.94 8.43 2.82
N GLY A 89 -5.74 8.42 1.51
CA GLY A 89 -5.65 9.64 0.69
C GLY A 89 -4.59 9.51 -0.40
N LYS A 90 -4.85 10.19 -1.51
CA LYS A 90 -3.92 10.36 -2.62
C LYS A 90 -2.90 11.47 -2.32
N LYS A 91 -1.93 11.62 -3.21
CA LYS A 91 -0.96 12.71 -3.10
C LYS A 91 -1.68 14.07 -3.11
N GLY A 92 -1.41 14.89 -2.09
CA GLY A 92 -2.01 16.23 -1.95
C GLY A 92 -3.37 16.24 -1.23
N GLU A 93 -3.87 15.10 -0.76
CA GLU A 93 -5.13 15.00 -0.02
C GLU A 93 -4.87 14.65 1.44
N ASN A 94 -5.62 15.28 2.36
CA ASN A 94 -5.68 14.88 3.76
C ASN A 94 -6.79 13.84 3.95
N GLY A 95 -6.46 12.74 4.63
CA GLY A 95 -7.38 11.63 4.85
C GLY A 95 -7.47 11.18 6.30
N GLN A 96 -8.24 10.12 6.52
CA GLN A 96 -8.49 9.60 7.86
C GLN A 96 -7.46 8.52 8.25
N PRO A 97 -7.12 8.42 9.54
CA PRO A 97 -6.25 7.37 10.03
C PRO A 97 -6.79 5.96 9.74
N ILE A 98 -5.90 5.08 9.32
CA ILE A 98 -6.15 3.65 9.07
C ILE A 98 -5.44 2.80 10.14
N VAL A 99 -4.19 3.15 10.50
CA VAL A 99 -3.38 2.42 11.48
C VAL A 99 -2.58 3.42 12.29
N ASP A 100 -2.66 3.31 13.61
CA ASP A 100 -1.73 3.97 14.52
C ASP A 100 -0.51 3.07 14.73
N LEU A 101 0.59 3.42 14.10
CA LEU A 101 1.83 2.64 14.12
C LEU A 101 2.50 2.68 15.50
N LEU A 102 2.33 3.74 16.31
CA LEU A 102 2.99 3.85 17.61
C LEU A 102 2.40 2.90 18.66
N LYS A 103 1.16 2.41 18.48
CA LYS A 103 0.57 1.41 19.39
C LYS A 103 1.23 0.04 19.32
N LYS A 104 1.93 -0.26 18.21
CA LYS A 104 2.40 -1.61 17.87
C LYS A 104 3.89 -1.72 17.54
N VAL A 105 4.65 -0.67 17.82
CA VAL A 105 6.05 -0.60 17.41
C VAL A 105 6.96 -0.19 18.58
N GLN A 106 8.23 -0.53 18.47
CA GLN A 106 9.28 -0.04 19.32
C GLN A 106 9.88 1.24 18.73
N LYS A 107 10.06 2.25 19.57
CA LYS A 107 10.79 3.47 19.23
C LYS A 107 12.21 3.38 19.76
N THR A 108 13.20 3.63 18.91
CA THR A 108 14.60 3.66 19.28
C THR A 108 15.20 4.99 18.85
N LYS A 109 15.81 5.73 19.77
CA LYS A 109 16.60 6.91 19.43
C LYS A 109 17.87 6.45 18.72
N THR A 110 18.24 7.16 17.66
CA THR A 110 19.48 6.95 16.90
C THR A 110 20.34 8.20 17.00
N SER A 111 21.59 8.15 16.58
CA SER A 111 22.51 9.30 16.63
C SER A 111 22.06 10.51 15.80
N GLY A 112 21.09 10.37 14.89
CA GLY A 112 20.59 11.47 14.04
C GLY A 112 19.06 11.54 13.95
N GLY A 113 18.32 10.82 14.83
CA GLY A 113 16.87 10.82 14.75
C GLY A 113 16.19 9.67 15.49
N VAL A 114 15.14 9.13 14.91
CA VAL A 114 14.32 8.06 15.51
C VAL A 114 14.09 6.92 14.52
N ALA A 115 14.25 5.70 15.00
CA ALA A 115 13.79 4.50 14.30
C ALA A 115 12.51 3.97 14.95
N VAL A 116 11.57 3.52 14.13
CA VAL A 116 10.30 2.90 14.53
C VAL A 116 10.21 1.55 13.86
N GLU A 117 10.15 0.47 14.64
CA GLU A 117 10.09 -0.90 14.11
C GLU A 117 9.00 -1.70 14.83
N GLY A 118 8.28 -2.53 14.11
CA GLY A 118 7.25 -3.39 14.65
C GLY A 118 6.40 -4.06 13.58
N SER A 119 5.25 -4.54 14.01
CA SER A 119 4.31 -5.19 13.11
C SER A 119 2.87 -4.95 13.53
N PHE A 120 1.96 -4.99 12.57
CA PHE A 120 0.53 -4.90 12.79
C PHE A 120 -0.24 -5.87 11.87
N THR A 121 -1.49 -6.09 12.17
CA THR A 121 -2.40 -6.97 11.43
C THR A 121 -3.71 -6.23 11.10
N ALA A 122 -4.65 -6.89 10.44
CA ALA A 122 -5.96 -6.31 10.16
C ALA A 122 -6.78 -5.97 11.41
N SER A 123 -6.48 -6.58 12.57
CA SER A 123 -7.14 -6.26 13.84
C SER A 123 -6.78 -4.86 14.38
N ASP A 124 -5.70 -4.27 13.87
CA ASP A 124 -5.20 -2.95 14.27
C ASP A 124 -5.74 -1.83 13.36
N PHE A 125 -6.63 -2.16 12.42
CA PHE A 125 -7.23 -1.18 11.53
C PHE A 125 -8.26 -0.31 12.23
N GLU A 126 -8.22 0.97 11.88
CA GLU A 126 -9.12 2.01 12.38
C GLU A 126 -9.91 2.65 11.22
N GLY A 127 -10.87 3.51 11.57
CA GLY A 127 -11.64 4.29 10.60
C GLY A 127 -12.30 3.43 9.52
N ALA A 128 -12.19 3.84 8.28
CA ALA A 128 -12.83 3.17 7.14
C ALA A 128 -12.24 1.78 6.81
N MET A 129 -11.09 1.42 7.39
CA MET A 129 -10.47 0.10 7.22
C MET A 129 -10.85 -0.89 8.32
N LYS A 130 -11.46 -0.44 9.42
CA LYS A 130 -11.87 -1.31 10.54
C LYS A 130 -12.73 -2.48 10.05
N GLY A 131 -12.32 -3.71 10.42
CA GLY A 131 -13.00 -4.94 10.02
C GLY A 131 -12.71 -5.44 8.60
N LYS A 132 -11.92 -4.71 7.81
CA LYS A 132 -11.50 -5.19 6.48
C LYS A 132 -10.31 -6.14 6.58
N ALA A 133 -10.16 -6.98 5.55
CA ALA A 133 -9.01 -7.88 5.44
C ALA A 133 -7.73 -7.10 5.09
N LEU A 134 -6.56 -7.67 5.40
CA LEU A 134 -5.26 -7.08 5.09
C LEU A 134 -5.06 -6.82 3.59
N SER A 135 -5.69 -7.62 2.73
CA SER A 135 -5.68 -7.44 1.28
C SER A 135 -6.28 -6.08 0.83
N ALA A 136 -7.23 -5.52 1.59
CA ALA A 136 -7.78 -4.21 1.30
C ALA A 136 -6.73 -3.10 1.48
N LEU A 137 -5.94 -3.16 2.57
CA LEU A 137 -4.82 -2.25 2.78
C LEU A 137 -3.74 -2.45 1.71
N GLN A 138 -3.41 -3.71 1.40
CA GLN A 138 -2.44 -4.04 0.34
C GLN A 138 -2.85 -3.44 -1.01
N SER A 139 -4.12 -3.52 -1.38
CA SER A 139 -4.67 -2.91 -2.59
C SER A 139 -4.53 -1.39 -2.56
N ALA A 140 -4.94 -0.73 -1.47
CA ALA A 140 -4.87 0.72 -1.31
C ALA A 140 -3.41 1.24 -1.35
N MET A 141 -2.46 0.49 -0.76
CA MET A 141 -1.03 0.78 -0.90
C MET A 141 -0.55 0.62 -2.36
N GLY A 142 -1.07 -0.39 -3.08
CA GLY A 142 -0.73 -0.66 -4.48
C GLY A 142 -1.22 0.41 -5.44
N THR A 143 -2.35 1.04 -5.15
CA THR A 143 -2.96 2.11 -5.95
C THR A 143 -2.58 3.52 -5.50
N ASN A 144 -1.61 3.65 -4.57
CA ASN A 144 -1.15 4.93 -4.01
C ASN A 144 -2.28 5.73 -3.32
N GLU A 145 -3.18 5.04 -2.63
CA GLU A 145 -4.31 5.64 -1.91
C GLU A 145 -4.06 5.69 -0.39
N THR A 146 -2.82 5.51 0.03
CA THR A 146 -2.40 5.59 1.43
C THR A 146 -1.08 6.30 1.57
N TYR A 147 -0.89 6.98 2.70
CA TYR A 147 0.36 7.65 3.01
C TYR A 147 0.73 7.46 4.49
N VAL A 148 2.01 7.65 4.81
CA VAL A 148 2.51 7.75 6.18
C VAL A 148 2.55 9.23 6.57
N ASN A 149 2.12 9.56 7.78
CA ASN A 149 2.28 10.86 8.41
C ASN A 149 3.01 10.67 9.73
N ILE A 150 4.03 11.47 9.96
CA ILE A 150 4.84 11.53 11.18
C ILE A 150 4.55 12.85 11.87
N LYS A 151 4.23 12.78 13.15
CA LYS A 151 3.89 13.93 13.99
C LYS A 151 4.93 14.12 15.07
N THR A 152 5.19 15.37 15.41
CA THR A 152 6.02 15.77 16.53
C THR A 152 5.23 16.69 17.46
N LYS A 153 5.81 17.09 18.58
CA LYS A 153 5.16 18.05 19.48
C LYS A 153 4.98 19.41 18.83
N ASP A 154 5.95 19.82 17.99
CA ASP A 154 5.92 21.11 17.32
C ASP A 154 4.98 21.10 16.10
N HIS A 155 4.75 19.91 15.52
CA HIS A 155 3.86 19.69 14.36
C HIS A 155 2.85 18.57 14.65
N PRO A 156 1.82 18.83 15.48
CA PRO A 156 0.86 17.82 15.92
C PRO A 156 -0.06 17.31 14.79
N ASP A 157 -0.22 18.07 13.72
CA ASP A 157 -0.99 17.66 12.53
C ASP A 157 -0.16 16.85 11.55
N GLY A 158 1.16 17.01 11.53
CA GLY A 158 2.14 16.32 10.71
C GLY A 158 3.37 17.16 10.46
N GLU A 159 4.55 16.57 10.53
CA GLU A 159 5.82 17.22 10.20
C GLU A 159 6.37 16.73 8.87
N ILE A 160 6.32 15.41 8.63
CA ILE A 160 6.73 14.81 7.36
C ILE A 160 5.75 13.72 6.94
N ARG A 161 5.44 13.67 5.66
CA ARG A 161 4.59 12.62 5.10
C ARG A 161 5.14 12.06 3.79
N GLY A 162 4.68 10.89 3.40
CA GLY A 162 5.03 10.28 2.13
C GLY A 162 4.03 9.26 1.66
N GLN A 163 3.74 9.28 0.36
CA GLN A 163 2.86 8.33 -0.28
C GLN A 163 3.46 6.93 -0.25
N ILE A 164 2.69 5.96 0.18
CA ILE A 164 3.10 4.55 0.16
C ILE A 164 2.97 4.04 -1.28
N LYS A 165 4.04 3.44 -1.80
CA LYS A 165 4.12 2.93 -3.17
C LYS A 165 4.73 1.53 -3.19
N PRO A 166 4.42 0.69 -4.18
CA PRO A 166 5.13 -0.56 -4.43
C PRO A 166 6.64 -0.35 -4.49
N LYS A 167 7.41 -1.19 -3.77
CA LYS A 167 8.87 -1.12 -3.84
C LYS A 167 9.32 -1.69 -5.18
N GLY A 168 9.92 -0.87 -6.03
CA GLY A 168 10.32 -1.21 -7.40
C GLY A 168 9.55 -0.46 -8.48
N SER A 169 8.47 0.26 -8.15
CA SER A 169 7.90 1.24 -9.06
C SER A 169 8.83 2.47 -9.10
N SER A 170 9.64 2.59 -10.13
CA SER A 170 10.28 3.85 -10.49
C SER A 170 9.17 4.83 -10.87
N SER A 171 9.06 5.96 -10.17
CA SER A 171 8.29 7.08 -10.72
C SER A 171 8.89 7.45 -12.06
N PRO A 172 8.09 7.68 -13.12
CA PRO A 172 8.61 8.34 -14.30
C PRO A 172 9.21 9.67 -13.85
N THR A 173 10.48 9.88 -14.15
CA THR A 173 11.15 11.18 -14.03
C THR A 173 10.40 12.13 -14.95
N GLN A 174 9.71 13.13 -14.43
CA GLN A 174 9.28 14.31 -15.17
C GLN A 174 10.41 15.31 -15.15
#